data_edcfa7962a99658853d32efc57971364
#
_entry.id   edcfa7962a99658853d32efc57971364
#
_cell.length_a   1.000
_cell.length_b   1.000
_cell.length_c   1.000
_cell.angle_alpha   90.00
_cell.angle_beta   90.00
_cell.angle_gamma   90.00
#
_symmetry.space_group_name_H-M   'P 1'
#
loop_
_entity.id
_entity.type
_entity.pdbx_description
1 polymer ?
#
loop_
_entity_poly.entity_id
_entity_poly.type
_entity_poly.pdbx_seq_one_letter_code
_entity_poly.pdbx_strand_id
1 'polypeptide(L)'
;MEEYNVGDLVSEFLYQIGVKDVFGVVSVHNIPMLDAIGRRNYIQMIPARGEMGAGHMADGYARASNGLGVVFTSTGPGAANIAGAIVESRFAGSAVLHFTGQTATENLDKKQGTVHDVPDQLGMLKSISKKAIRISNAEEVIAKLMEATTFALTPPMGPVSIEIPIDIQRTNIERPSTLDQIRLPSVNLQIGDISSLDKIEEIIKTSKRKILWVGNGAKFAKDEVEKFIKLGFAVVTSTLGRGVVPESNKMSLGAFNAVPLVEDFYKTLDLMIVVGSRLRGHETRDMSLKLPGNIIQIDIDPDAENRTYKTNFFHCGDGKMVLAELATRLSNEISVDNEWINEVLELKNKVLHAYKSNLGAYKDFPEIIRRILPENGRWVRDVTISNSMWGNRSMQINKPEHNIYPVGAAIGPGLALAIGASVGSSGEKTIAMCGDGGFMLNLPDLWTAAETNCDVVFLVMNDQGYGVIKHIQESMYGGRKFYADLIGPNFEDLAKVAKIKYERIDNANELEKKLNKAVKILGPVLVEVNVHSVGEMPRYFAPPPHALKD
;
A
#
# COMPACT_ATOMS: atom_id res chain seq x y z
N MET A 1 -4.39 43.54 -11.70
CA MET A 1 -3.86 42.18 -11.87
C MET A 1 -3.95 41.52 -10.51
N GLU A 2 -4.47 40.32 -10.45
CA GLU A 2 -4.46 39.55 -9.20
C GLU A 2 -2.99 39.34 -8.80
N GLU A 3 -2.66 39.57 -7.52
CA GLU A 3 -1.30 39.38 -7.03
C GLU A 3 -0.96 37.89 -7.07
N TYR A 4 0.18 37.53 -7.65
CA TYR A 4 0.67 36.17 -7.74
C TYR A 4 1.66 35.90 -6.59
N ASN A 5 1.42 34.86 -5.82
CA ASN A 5 2.24 34.52 -4.66
C ASN A 5 2.78 33.07 -4.71
N VAL A 6 3.59 32.69 -3.73
CA VAL A 6 4.17 31.34 -3.64
C VAL A 6 3.08 30.25 -3.54
N GLY A 7 1.94 30.52 -2.90
CA GLY A 7 0.80 29.60 -2.90
C GLY A 7 0.29 29.29 -4.32
N ASP A 8 0.22 30.32 -5.19
CA ASP A 8 -0.10 30.16 -6.60
C ASP A 8 0.95 29.34 -7.33
N LEU A 9 2.22 29.58 -7.05
CA LEU A 9 3.33 28.83 -7.64
C LEU A 9 3.25 27.35 -7.28
N VAL A 10 2.95 27.00 -6.01
CA VAL A 10 2.78 25.61 -5.57
C VAL A 10 1.61 24.95 -6.30
N SER A 11 0.45 25.63 -6.40
CA SER A 11 -0.72 25.12 -7.11
C SER A 11 -0.43 24.85 -8.58
N GLU A 12 0.19 25.80 -9.29
CA GLU A 12 0.54 25.63 -10.70
C GLU A 12 1.62 24.56 -10.91
N PHE A 13 2.62 24.49 -10.02
CA PHE A 13 3.63 23.43 -10.06
C PHE A 13 2.98 22.04 -10.01
N LEU A 14 2.08 21.82 -9.04
CA LEU A 14 1.37 20.53 -8.91
C LEU A 14 0.56 20.21 -10.18
N TYR A 15 -0.12 21.20 -10.75
CA TYR A 15 -0.84 21.03 -12.01
C TYR A 15 0.09 20.64 -13.17
N GLN A 16 1.24 21.31 -13.31
CA GLN A 16 2.21 21.07 -14.38
C GLN A 16 2.83 19.65 -14.29
N ILE A 17 3.02 19.11 -13.11
CA ILE A 17 3.46 17.72 -12.93
C ILE A 17 2.33 16.68 -13.02
N GLY A 18 1.09 17.12 -13.35
CA GLY A 18 -0.03 16.24 -13.63
C GLY A 18 -0.86 15.80 -12.42
N VAL A 19 -0.72 16.48 -11.27
CA VAL A 19 -1.57 16.23 -10.10
C VAL A 19 -3.00 16.67 -10.41
N LYS A 20 -3.96 15.77 -10.16
CA LYS A 20 -5.40 16.02 -10.40
C LYS A 20 -6.18 16.19 -9.10
N ASP A 21 -5.79 15.44 -8.07
CA ASP A 21 -6.49 15.39 -6.80
C ASP A 21 -5.49 15.55 -5.65
N VAL A 22 -5.90 16.28 -4.62
CA VAL A 22 -5.14 16.46 -3.39
C VAL A 22 -6.04 16.24 -2.19
N PHE A 23 -5.47 15.82 -1.07
CA PHE A 23 -6.17 15.50 0.16
C PHE A 23 -5.68 16.42 1.27
N GLY A 24 -6.51 16.72 2.27
CA GLY A 24 -6.00 17.48 3.40
C GLY A 24 -7.05 18.11 4.29
N VAL A 25 -6.54 18.87 5.27
CA VAL A 25 -7.32 19.68 6.19
C VAL A 25 -6.88 21.14 6.04
N VAL A 26 -7.83 22.04 5.78
CA VAL A 26 -7.54 23.47 5.67
C VAL A 26 -7.22 24.07 7.03
N SER A 27 -6.20 24.93 7.10
CA SER A 27 -5.79 25.63 8.30
C SER A 27 -5.14 26.96 7.98
N VAL A 28 -5.03 27.84 9.00
CA VAL A 28 -4.41 29.17 8.85
C VAL A 28 -2.96 29.12 8.30
N HIS A 29 -2.27 27.99 8.45
CA HIS A 29 -0.88 27.83 8.00
C HIS A 29 -0.73 27.18 6.63
N ASN A 30 -1.82 26.86 5.94
CA ASN A 30 -1.79 26.33 4.56
C ASN A 30 -2.83 26.99 3.63
N ILE A 31 -3.61 27.95 4.14
CA ILE A 31 -4.61 28.67 3.34
C ILE A 31 -4.04 29.24 2.03
N PRO A 32 -2.86 29.89 1.98
CA PRO A 32 -2.41 30.48 0.72
C PRO A 32 -2.27 29.45 -0.41
N MET A 33 -1.80 28.23 -0.09
CA MET A 33 -1.68 27.14 -1.07
C MET A 33 -3.05 26.57 -1.45
N LEU A 34 -3.94 26.33 -0.47
CA LEU A 34 -5.26 25.75 -0.73
C LEU A 34 -6.23 26.76 -1.39
N ASP A 35 -6.13 28.05 -1.06
CA ASP A 35 -6.84 29.13 -1.73
C ASP A 35 -6.47 29.19 -3.21
N ALA A 36 -5.17 29.11 -3.52
CA ALA A 36 -4.69 29.08 -4.90
C ALA A 36 -5.23 27.85 -5.67
N ILE A 37 -5.28 26.66 -5.04
CA ILE A 37 -5.89 25.46 -5.62
C ILE A 37 -7.38 25.70 -5.90
N GLY A 38 -8.12 26.26 -4.94
CA GLY A 38 -9.55 26.56 -5.08
C GLY A 38 -9.85 27.60 -6.16
N ARG A 39 -9.13 28.73 -6.18
CA ARG A 39 -9.31 29.80 -7.17
C ARG A 39 -9.01 29.36 -8.60
N ARG A 40 -7.96 28.55 -8.78
CA ARG A 40 -7.55 28.08 -10.11
C ARG A 40 -8.38 26.92 -10.63
N ASN A 41 -8.95 26.13 -9.74
CA ASN A 41 -9.85 25.01 -10.05
C ASN A 41 -9.29 24.00 -11.09
N TYR A 42 -7.96 23.80 -11.12
CA TYR A 42 -7.29 22.79 -11.96
C TYR A 42 -7.13 21.45 -11.24
N ILE A 43 -7.08 21.51 -9.91
CA ILE A 43 -6.86 20.37 -9.02
C ILE A 43 -8.03 20.27 -8.07
N GLN A 44 -8.59 19.07 -7.92
CA GLN A 44 -9.68 18.83 -6.97
C GLN A 44 -9.10 18.64 -5.55
N MET A 45 -9.61 19.43 -4.60
CA MET A 45 -9.35 19.24 -3.18
C MET A 45 -10.38 18.29 -2.57
N ILE A 46 -9.91 17.22 -1.94
CA ILE A 46 -10.73 16.28 -1.16
C ILE A 46 -10.56 16.62 0.33
N PRO A 47 -11.55 17.25 0.95
CA PRO A 47 -11.45 17.66 2.36
C PRO A 47 -11.61 16.46 3.29
N ALA A 48 -10.55 16.10 4.00
CA ALA A 48 -10.57 15.08 5.03
C ALA A 48 -11.10 15.63 6.36
N ARG A 49 -11.43 14.73 7.27
CA ARG A 49 -11.88 15.06 8.64
C ARG A 49 -10.77 14.97 9.67
N GLY A 50 -9.57 14.55 9.24
CA GLY A 50 -8.37 14.50 10.03
C GLY A 50 -7.14 14.28 9.16
N GLU A 51 -5.98 14.75 9.61
CA GLU A 51 -4.73 14.69 8.84
C GLU A 51 -4.26 13.27 8.62
N MET A 52 -4.48 12.37 9.59
CA MET A 52 -4.14 10.95 9.44
C MET A 52 -4.97 10.31 8.32
N GLY A 53 -6.28 10.55 8.29
CA GLY A 53 -7.14 10.10 7.21
C GLY A 53 -6.74 10.67 5.85
N ALA A 54 -6.42 11.98 5.78
CA ALA A 54 -5.91 12.62 4.57
C ALA A 54 -4.64 11.96 4.05
N GLY A 55 -3.70 11.64 4.94
CA GLY A 55 -2.45 10.96 4.58
C GLY A 55 -2.69 9.55 4.03
N HIS A 56 -3.60 8.78 4.64
CA HIS A 56 -3.98 7.47 4.13
C HIS A 56 -4.73 7.55 2.79
N MET A 57 -5.55 8.59 2.56
CA MET A 57 -6.18 8.83 1.25
C MET A 57 -5.12 9.08 0.17
N ALA A 58 -4.12 9.92 0.46
CA ALA A 58 -3.01 10.17 -0.47
C ALA A 58 -2.20 8.88 -0.76
N ASP A 59 -1.96 8.03 0.24
CA ASP A 59 -1.33 6.71 0.07
C ASP A 59 -2.20 5.79 -0.82
N GLY A 60 -3.50 5.68 -0.52
CA GLY A 60 -4.43 4.87 -1.31
C GLY A 60 -4.51 5.32 -2.76
N TYR A 61 -4.55 6.64 -2.99
CA TYR A 61 -4.51 7.25 -4.33
C TYR A 61 -3.23 6.88 -5.09
N ALA A 62 -2.06 7.09 -4.45
CA ALA A 62 -0.77 6.79 -5.07
C ALA A 62 -0.65 5.32 -5.50
N ARG A 63 -1.17 4.40 -4.68
CA ARG A 63 -1.12 2.95 -4.95
C ARG A 63 -2.11 2.53 -6.03
N ALA A 64 -3.33 3.08 -6.03
CA ALA A 64 -4.36 2.76 -7.01
C ALA A 64 -4.08 3.33 -8.40
N SER A 65 -3.48 4.52 -8.48
CA SER A 65 -3.13 5.21 -9.73
C SER A 65 -1.73 4.87 -10.25
N ASN A 66 -0.88 4.19 -9.46
CA ASN A 66 0.57 4.06 -9.69
C ASN A 66 1.26 5.43 -9.87
N GLY A 67 0.73 6.45 -9.22
CA GLY A 67 1.13 7.86 -9.37
C GLY A 67 1.63 8.49 -8.07
N LEU A 68 1.49 9.81 -8.01
CA LEU A 68 1.91 10.64 -6.90
C LEU A 68 0.70 11.05 -6.06
N GLY A 69 0.67 10.68 -4.77
CA GLY A 69 -0.29 11.18 -3.80
C GLY A 69 0.15 12.54 -3.26
N VAL A 70 -0.79 13.46 -3.03
CA VAL A 70 -0.48 14.78 -2.48
C VAL A 70 -1.40 15.08 -1.30
N VAL A 71 -0.83 15.47 -0.17
CA VAL A 71 -1.59 15.78 1.04
C VAL A 71 -1.12 17.08 1.68
N PHE A 72 -2.08 17.87 2.18
CA PHE A 72 -1.86 19.13 2.87
C PHE A 72 -2.29 19.06 4.33
N THR A 73 -1.42 19.48 5.25
CA THR A 73 -1.72 19.56 6.67
C THR A 73 -1.42 20.94 7.25
N SER A 74 -1.93 21.19 8.46
CA SER A 74 -1.47 22.28 9.29
C SER A 74 -0.04 22.03 9.79
N THR A 75 0.56 23.04 10.40
CA THR A 75 1.80 22.92 11.20
C THR A 75 1.52 22.35 12.60
N GLY A 76 2.55 22.05 13.33
CA GLY A 76 2.49 21.61 14.74
C GLY A 76 1.61 20.37 14.93
N PRO A 77 0.47 20.49 15.63
CA PRO A 77 -0.45 19.38 15.85
C PRO A 77 -0.89 18.68 14.54
N GLY A 78 -1.17 19.44 13.46
CA GLY A 78 -1.56 18.86 12.17
C GLY A 78 -0.42 18.08 11.51
N ALA A 79 0.81 18.59 11.56
CA ALA A 79 1.99 17.88 11.09
C ALA A 79 2.31 16.62 11.93
N ALA A 80 1.94 16.62 13.22
CA ALA A 80 2.09 15.46 14.10
C ALA A 80 0.98 14.41 13.86
N ASN A 81 -0.26 14.85 13.65
CA ASN A 81 -1.41 13.95 13.44
C ASN A 81 -1.26 13.05 12.20
N ILE A 82 -0.56 13.50 11.17
CA ILE A 82 -0.36 12.68 9.95
C ILE A 82 0.73 11.62 10.11
N ALA A 83 1.51 11.64 11.18
CA ALA A 83 2.72 10.82 11.33
C ALA A 83 2.49 9.34 11.02
N GLY A 84 1.40 8.75 11.55
CA GLY A 84 1.06 7.35 11.30
C GLY A 84 0.86 7.03 9.82
N ALA A 85 0.21 7.92 9.08
CA ALA A 85 -0.02 7.74 7.64
C ALA A 85 1.26 7.89 6.81
N ILE A 86 2.15 8.79 7.18
CA ILE A 86 3.46 8.93 6.52
C ILE A 86 4.33 7.69 6.76
N VAL A 87 4.34 7.16 7.99
CA VAL A 87 5.03 5.90 8.31
C VAL A 87 4.48 4.74 7.48
N GLU A 88 3.15 4.62 7.37
CA GLU A 88 2.51 3.58 6.54
C GLU A 88 2.88 3.72 5.06
N SER A 89 2.81 4.94 4.50
CA SER A 89 3.23 5.23 3.12
C SER A 89 4.70 4.86 2.88
N ARG A 90 5.57 5.07 3.88
CA ARG A 90 6.98 4.67 3.80
C ARG A 90 7.15 3.15 3.79
N PHE A 91 6.38 2.41 4.61
CA PHE A 91 6.37 0.94 4.57
C PHE A 91 5.88 0.40 3.23
N ALA A 92 4.85 1.02 2.67
CA ALA A 92 4.28 0.65 1.38
C ALA A 92 5.19 1.01 0.19
N GLY A 93 6.11 1.94 0.36
CA GLY A 93 6.89 2.49 -0.75
C GLY A 93 6.03 3.34 -1.68
N SER A 94 5.08 4.09 -1.13
CA SER A 94 4.18 4.96 -1.89
C SER A 94 4.82 6.33 -2.10
N ALA A 95 4.78 6.82 -3.33
CA ALA A 95 5.23 8.18 -3.64
C ALA A 95 4.16 9.17 -3.15
N VAL A 96 4.43 9.86 -2.05
CA VAL A 96 3.54 10.85 -1.45
C VAL A 96 4.30 12.16 -1.21
N LEU A 97 3.74 13.29 -1.64
CA LEU A 97 4.17 14.62 -1.24
C LEU A 97 3.29 15.12 -0.10
N HIS A 98 3.87 15.33 1.05
CA HIS A 98 3.21 15.90 2.20
C HIS A 98 3.62 17.37 2.35
N PHE A 99 2.69 18.27 2.08
CA PHE A 99 2.84 19.70 2.31
C PHE A 99 2.33 20.06 3.70
N THR A 100 3.18 20.67 4.50
CA THR A 100 2.78 21.21 5.80
C THR A 100 3.16 22.69 5.91
N GLY A 101 2.32 23.46 6.58
CA GLY A 101 2.70 24.81 6.96
C GLY A 101 3.79 24.85 8.00
N GLN A 102 4.24 26.04 8.29
CA GLN A 102 5.08 26.36 9.44
C GLN A 102 4.76 27.79 9.92
N THR A 103 5.13 28.11 11.15
CA THR A 103 5.09 29.49 11.67
C THR A 103 5.93 30.42 10.77
N ALA A 104 5.70 31.73 10.85
CA ALA A 104 6.49 32.69 10.09
C ALA A 104 8.00 32.55 10.40
N THR A 105 8.83 32.80 9.39
CA THR A 105 10.30 32.64 9.47
C THR A 105 10.91 33.41 10.65
N GLU A 106 10.36 34.58 10.98
CA GLU A 106 10.78 35.38 12.12
C GLU A 106 10.61 34.69 13.48
N ASN A 107 9.70 33.69 13.56
CA ASN A 107 9.41 32.95 14.81
C ASN A 107 10.04 31.56 14.84
N LEU A 108 10.60 31.10 13.72
CA LEU A 108 11.16 29.76 13.61
C LEU A 108 12.27 29.52 14.64
N ASP A 109 12.20 28.36 15.28
CA ASP A 109 13.22 27.84 16.21
C ASP A 109 13.47 28.71 17.44
N LYS A 110 12.66 29.78 17.67
CA LYS A 110 12.81 30.69 18.79
C LYS A 110 12.12 30.25 20.07
N LYS A 111 11.27 29.20 20.00
CA LYS A 111 10.54 28.62 21.15
C LYS A 111 9.73 29.68 21.95
N GLN A 112 9.09 30.58 21.23
CA GLN A 112 8.33 31.70 21.81
C GLN A 112 6.89 31.34 22.17
N GLY A 113 6.47 30.07 21.91
CA GLY A 113 5.10 29.63 22.15
C GLY A 113 4.08 30.25 21.19
N THR A 114 4.48 30.54 19.97
CA THR A 114 3.55 30.94 18.91
C THR A 114 2.57 29.81 18.62
N VAL A 115 1.39 30.14 18.08
CA VAL A 115 0.35 29.15 17.77
C VAL A 115 0.90 28.06 16.86
N HIS A 116 0.73 26.79 17.30
CA HIS A 116 1.23 25.58 16.61
C HIS A 116 2.76 25.43 16.58
N ASP A 117 3.49 26.15 17.43
CA ASP A 117 4.95 26.01 17.55
C ASP A 117 5.32 24.64 18.14
N VAL A 118 6.24 23.93 17.49
CA VAL A 118 6.82 22.66 17.94
C VAL A 118 8.33 22.81 17.95
N PRO A 119 9.02 22.29 18.96
CA PRO A 119 10.46 22.51 19.11
C PRO A 119 11.32 22.10 17.91
N ASP A 120 10.95 21.05 17.18
CA ASP A 120 11.63 20.59 15.96
C ASP A 120 10.67 19.80 15.07
N GLN A 121 9.80 20.51 14.32
CA GLN A 121 8.89 19.87 13.37
C GLN A 121 9.65 19.19 12.22
N LEU A 122 10.68 19.84 11.70
CA LEU A 122 11.46 19.28 10.59
C LEU A 122 12.17 17.98 10.99
N GLY A 123 12.72 17.90 12.22
CA GLY A 123 13.33 16.68 12.74
C GLY A 123 12.32 15.55 12.91
N MET A 124 11.12 15.84 13.41
CA MET A 124 10.01 14.88 13.47
C MET A 124 9.69 14.35 12.07
N LEU A 125 9.51 15.21 11.08
CA LEU A 125 9.20 14.84 9.71
C LEU A 125 10.33 14.02 9.05
N LYS A 126 11.60 14.34 9.33
CA LYS A 126 12.77 13.58 8.86
C LYS A 126 12.76 12.13 9.37
N SER A 127 12.30 11.91 10.60
CA SER A 127 12.30 10.57 11.21
C SER A 127 11.27 9.63 10.56
N ILE A 128 10.15 10.16 10.08
CA ILE A 128 9.03 9.38 9.55
C ILE A 128 8.99 9.31 8.01
N SER A 129 9.47 10.35 7.33
CA SER A 129 9.48 10.44 5.86
C SER A 129 10.74 9.79 5.26
N LYS A 130 10.72 9.54 3.96
CA LYS A 130 11.93 9.24 3.19
C LYS A 130 12.89 10.41 3.17
N LYS A 131 12.35 11.64 3.05
CA LYS A 131 13.05 12.92 3.14
C LYS A 131 12.11 13.99 3.68
N ALA A 132 12.62 14.97 4.40
CA ALA A 132 11.89 16.17 4.74
C ALA A 132 12.72 17.42 4.36
N ILE A 133 12.04 18.41 3.79
CA ILE A 133 12.63 19.61 3.20
C ILE A 133 11.91 20.82 3.76
N ARG A 134 12.64 21.83 4.21
CA ARG A 134 12.10 23.17 4.50
C ARG A 134 12.40 24.09 3.33
N ILE A 135 11.41 24.85 2.88
CA ILE A 135 11.56 25.94 1.92
C ILE A 135 11.72 27.21 2.72
N SER A 136 12.86 27.89 2.55
CA SER A 136 13.27 29.03 3.38
C SER A 136 13.10 30.39 2.69
N ASN A 137 12.91 30.41 1.38
CA ASN A 137 12.67 31.63 0.59
C ASN A 137 11.90 31.29 -0.70
N ALA A 138 11.37 32.32 -1.35
CA ALA A 138 10.53 32.16 -2.55
C ALA A 138 11.32 31.67 -3.78
N GLU A 139 12.58 32.01 -3.89
CA GLU A 139 13.44 31.73 -5.03
C GLU A 139 13.76 30.23 -5.16
N GLU A 140 13.80 29.50 -4.04
CA GLU A 140 14.13 28.07 -4.05
C GLU A 140 12.92 27.15 -4.26
N VAL A 141 11.68 27.68 -4.27
CA VAL A 141 10.44 26.87 -4.27
C VAL A 141 10.44 25.84 -5.39
N ILE A 142 10.60 26.24 -6.65
CA ILE A 142 10.58 25.32 -7.78
C ILE A 142 11.66 24.24 -7.64
N ALA A 143 12.88 24.62 -7.31
CA ALA A 143 13.99 23.69 -7.16
C ALA A 143 13.73 22.66 -6.06
N LYS A 144 13.18 23.10 -4.91
CA LYS A 144 12.85 22.22 -3.77
C LYS A 144 11.65 21.32 -4.06
N LEU A 145 10.64 21.81 -4.77
CA LEU A 145 9.51 20.99 -5.19
C LEU A 145 9.92 19.92 -6.20
N MET A 146 10.78 20.26 -7.17
CA MET A 146 11.37 19.28 -8.09
C MET A 146 12.23 18.25 -7.36
N GLU A 147 13.06 18.69 -6.42
CA GLU A 147 13.86 17.82 -5.55
C GLU A 147 12.96 16.85 -4.78
N ALA A 148 11.92 17.34 -4.10
CA ALA A 148 10.97 16.54 -3.34
C ALA A 148 10.25 15.50 -4.22
N THR A 149 9.76 15.94 -5.39
CA THR A 149 9.06 15.07 -6.34
C THR A 149 9.98 13.97 -6.86
N THR A 150 11.21 14.31 -7.21
CA THR A 150 12.22 13.34 -7.66
C THR A 150 12.52 12.32 -6.57
N PHE A 151 12.73 12.76 -5.32
CA PHE A 151 12.97 11.85 -4.20
C PHE A 151 11.78 10.94 -3.94
N ALA A 152 10.54 11.43 -4.01
CA ALA A 152 9.36 10.61 -3.79
C ALA A 152 9.23 9.48 -4.82
N LEU A 153 9.53 9.77 -6.09
CA LEU A 153 9.41 8.85 -7.22
C LEU A 153 10.61 7.92 -7.42
N THR A 154 11.80 8.31 -6.93
CA THR A 154 13.01 7.47 -7.08
C THR A 154 12.90 6.23 -6.20
N PRO A 155 13.06 5.01 -6.74
CA PRO A 155 13.11 3.78 -5.94
C PRO A 155 14.30 3.75 -4.94
N PRO A 156 14.11 3.16 -3.77
CA PRO A 156 12.83 2.77 -3.17
C PRO A 156 11.94 3.99 -2.95
N MET A 157 10.75 4.01 -3.62
CA MET A 157 9.83 5.15 -3.51
C MET A 157 9.36 5.35 -2.07
N GLY A 158 8.91 6.58 -1.76
CA GLY A 158 8.44 6.86 -0.40
C GLY A 158 7.96 8.30 -0.23
N PRO A 159 7.35 8.61 0.93
CA PRO A 159 6.82 9.94 1.22
C PRO A 159 7.93 10.96 1.45
N VAL A 160 7.71 12.17 0.93
CA VAL A 160 8.57 13.33 1.18
C VAL A 160 7.72 14.44 1.80
N SER A 161 8.15 14.94 2.96
CA SER A 161 7.49 16.06 3.64
C SER A 161 8.15 17.38 3.26
N ILE A 162 7.32 18.37 2.97
CA ILE A 162 7.72 19.71 2.53
C ILE A 162 7.10 20.72 3.50
N GLU A 163 7.95 21.41 4.22
CA GLU A 163 7.56 22.44 5.19
C GLU A 163 7.75 23.82 4.58
N ILE A 164 6.68 24.63 4.54
CA ILE A 164 6.68 25.97 3.97
C ILE A 164 6.14 26.96 5.00
N PRO A 165 6.97 27.88 5.53
CA PRO A 165 6.54 28.94 6.45
C PRO A 165 5.43 29.80 5.83
N ILE A 166 4.49 30.26 6.68
CA ILE A 166 3.30 30.99 6.21
C ILE A 166 3.61 32.32 5.53
N ASP A 167 4.64 33.02 5.96
CA ASP A 167 5.12 34.25 5.33
C ASP A 167 5.70 33.98 3.95
N ILE A 168 6.45 32.90 3.79
CA ILE A 168 6.95 32.46 2.46
C ILE A 168 5.79 32.12 1.53
N GLN A 169 4.75 31.39 2.00
CA GLN A 169 3.57 31.08 1.18
C GLN A 169 2.86 32.33 0.67
N ARG A 170 2.89 33.42 1.45
CA ARG A 170 2.25 34.70 1.13
C ARG A 170 3.13 35.64 0.33
N THR A 171 4.40 35.34 0.15
CA THR A 171 5.34 36.22 -0.57
C THR A 171 4.87 36.41 -2.01
N ASN A 172 4.64 37.67 -2.40
CA ASN A 172 4.32 38.05 -3.76
C ASN A 172 5.57 37.91 -4.64
N ILE A 173 5.39 37.27 -5.79
CA ILE A 173 6.46 37.01 -6.77
C ILE A 173 5.94 37.25 -8.19
N GLU A 174 6.86 37.45 -9.13
CA GLU A 174 6.51 37.32 -10.54
C GLU A 174 6.34 35.85 -10.91
N ARG A 175 5.31 35.54 -11.72
CA ARG A 175 5.12 34.17 -12.21
C ARG A 175 6.32 33.73 -13.04
N PRO A 176 7.05 32.68 -12.63
CA PRO A 176 8.23 32.23 -13.37
C PRO A 176 7.87 31.69 -14.75
N SER A 177 8.51 32.18 -15.80
CA SER A 177 8.29 31.72 -17.18
C SER A 177 8.69 30.25 -17.41
N THR A 178 9.59 29.73 -16.57
CA THR A 178 10.01 28.31 -16.60
C THR A 178 8.95 27.33 -16.13
N LEU A 179 7.92 27.80 -15.43
CA LEU A 179 6.87 26.97 -14.83
C LEU A 179 6.14 26.14 -15.89
N ASP A 180 5.87 26.72 -17.07
CA ASP A 180 5.17 26.03 -18.16
C ASP A 180 5.98 24.88 -18.80
N GLN A 181 7.27 24.83 -18.52
CA GLN A 181 8.18 23.78 -18.98
C GLN A 181 8.33 22.63 -17.98
N ILE A 182 7.83 22.81 -16.76
CA ILE A 182 7.92 21.79 -15.71
C ILE A 182 7.09 20.57 -16.10
N ARG A 183 7.66 19.40 -15.90
CA ARG A 183 7.03 18.10 -16.11
C ARG A 183 7.38 17.18 -14.95
N LEU A 184 6.57 16.12 -14.79
CA LEU A 184 6.89 15.06 -13.82
C LEU A 184 8.31 14.53 -14.08
N PRO A 185 9.18 14.47 -13.06
CA PRO A 185 10.54 13.99 -13.25
C PRO A 185 10.57 12.54 -13.76
N SER A 186 11.39 12.29 -14.77
CA SER A 186 11.71 10.92 -15.18
C SER A 186 12.75 10.34 -14.22
N VAL A 187 12.50 9.11 -13.76
CA VAL A 187 13.44 8.39 -12.91
C VAL A 187 14.30 7.48 -13.78
N ASN A 188 15.61 7.68 -13.70
CA ASN A 188 16.56 6.83 -14.42
C ASN A 188 16.82 5.56 -13.60
N LEU A 189 16.22 4.45 -14.02
CA LEU A 189 16.42 3.13 -13.41
C LEU A 189 17.76 2.55 -13.86
N GLN A 190 18.52 2.01 -12.91
CA GLN A 190 19.86 1.47 -13.15
C GLN A 190 19.82 -0.06 -13.15
N ILE A 191 20.48 -0.66 -14.15
CA ILE A 191 20.64 -2.11 -14.21
C ILE A 191 21.71 -2.63 -13.23
N GLY A 192 22.60 -1.77 -12.75
CA GLY A 192 23.75 -2.14 -11.93
C GLY A 192 24.94 -2.64 -12.75
N ASP A 193 25.79 -3.45 -12.12
CA ASP A 193 26.99 -4.02 -12.77
C ASP A 193 26.60 -5.16 -13.73
N ILE A 194 26.67 -4.89 -15.03
CA ILE A 194 26.32 -5.86 -16.08
C ILE A 194 27.22 -7.10 -16.03
N SER A 195 28.49 -6.97 -15.63
CA SER A 195 29.43 -8.12 -15.58
C SER A 195 29.02 -9.15 -14.52
N SER A 196 28.36 -8.71 -13.47
CA SER A 196 27.85 -9.61 -12.42
C SER A 196 26.69 -10.49 -12.90
N LEU A 197 26.01 -10.12 -13.98
CA LEU A 197 24.91 -10.88 -14.58
C LEU A 197 25.40 -12.19 -15.23
N ASP A 198 26.65 -12.27 -15.66
CA ASP A 198 27.23 -13.48 -16.24
C ASP A 198 27.20 -14.64 -15.25
N LYS A 199 27.50 -14.35 -13.98
CA LYS A 199 27.43 -15.33 -12.90
C LYS A 199 25.99 -15.75 -12.58
N ILE A 200 25.05 -14.80 -12.58
CA ILE A 200 23.63 -15.09 -12.36
C ILE A 200 23.11 -15.99 -13.47
N GLU A 201 23.45 -15.68 -14.71
CA GLU A 201 23.08 -16.45 -15.90
C GLU A 201 23.59 -17.89 -15.81
N GLU A 202 24.87 -18.10 -15.43
CA GLU A 202 25.46 -19.43 -15.25
C GLU A 202 24.71 -20.25 -14.18
N ILE A 203 24.41 -19.63 -13.02
CA ILE A 203 23.65 -20.28 -11.96
C ILE A 203 22.24 -20.68 -12.45
N ILE A 204 21.57 -19.80 -13.19
CA ILE A 204 20.23 -20.10 -13.75
C ILE A 204 20.28 -21.28 -14.72
N LYS A 205 21.28 -21.34 -15.62
CA LYS A 205 21.45 -22.41 -16.62
C LYS A 205 21.69 -23.77 -15.98
N THR A 206 22.41 -23.80 -14.86
CA THR A 206 22.72 -25.05 -14.15
C THR A 206 21.62 -25.52 -13.20
N SER A 207 20.67 -24.66 -12.86
CA SER A 207 19.55 -24.96 -11.96
C SER A 207 18.36 -25.52 -12.72
N LYS A 208 17.74 -26.60 -12.22
CA LYS A 208 16.53 -27.22 -12.81
C LYS A 208 15.25 -26.75 -12.13
N ARG A 209 15.23 -26.75 -10.80
CA ARG A 209 14.07 -26.43 -9.96
C ARG A 209 14.19 -25.00 -9.43
N LYS A 210 13.54 -24.07 -10.08
CA LYS A 210 13.74 -22.62 -9.90
C LYS A 210 12.47 -21.90 -9.46
N ILE A 211 12.61 -20.93 -8.54
CA ILE A 211 11.51 -20.07 -8.13
C ILE A 211 11.94 -18.59 -8.09
N LEU A 212 11.03 -17.71 -8.46
CA LEU A 212 11.12 -16.28 -8.16
C LEU A 212 10.31 -15.97 -6.90
N TRP A 213 10.92 -15.24 -5.96
CA TRP A 213 10.19 -14.53 -4.91
C TRP A 213 10.06 -13.07 -5.31
N VAL A 214 8.84 -12.64 -5.68
CA VAL A 214 8.58 -11.32 -6.25
C VAL A 214 8.02 -10.39 -5.17
N GLY A 215 8.70 -9.27 -4.94
CA GLY A 215 8.29 -8.22 -4.01
C GLY A 215 7.75 -6.97 -4.71
N ASN A 216 7.47 -5.92 -3.92
CA ASN A 216 6.97 -4.64 -4.42
C ASN A 216 7.95 -3.93 -5.37
N GLY A 217 9.26 -4.11 -5.20
CA GLY A 217 10.27 -3.52 -6.09
C GLY A 217 10.17 -4.02 -7.54
N ALA A 218 9.45 -5.13 -7.76
CA ALA A 218 9.21 -5.66 -9.09
C ALA A 218 7.81 -5.33 -9.64
N LYS A 219 7.04 -4.41 -9.02
CA LYS A 219 5.64 -4.15 -9.39
C LYS A 219 5.43 -3.74 -10.86
N PHE A 220 6.45 -3.19 -11.50
CA PHE A 220 6.43 -2.80 -12.92
C PHE A 220 7.11 -3.82 -13.85
N ALA A 221 7.51 -4.99 -13.34
CA ALA A 221 8.25 -6.03 -14.08
C ALA A 221 7.36 -7.20 -14.53
N LYS A 222 6.07 -6.97 -14.78
CA LYS A 222 5.12 -8.03 -15.16
C LYS A 222 5.62 -8.85 -16.35
N ASP A 223 5.95 -8.19 -17.46
CA ASP A 223 6.32 -8.85 -18.71
C ASP A 223 7.65 -9.63 -18.55
N GLU A 224 8.56 -9.10 -17.74
CA GLU A 224 9.84 -9.72 -17.44
C GLU A 224 9.64 -10.99 -16.59
N VAL A 225 8.81 -10.91 -15.55
CA VAL A 225 8.49 -12.09 -14.72
C VAL A 225 7.74 -13.15 -15.54
N GLU A 226 6.85 -12.77 -16.46
CA GLU A 226 6.19 -13.71 -17.38
C GLU A 226 7.19 -14.42 -18.32
N LYS A 227 8.26 -13.74 -18.74
CA LYS A 227 9.36 -14.39 -19.48
C LYS A 227 10.08 -15.43 -18.62
N PHE A 228 10.34 -15.14 -17.36
CA PHE A 228 10.95 -16.11 -16.43
C PHE A 228 10.04 -17.33 -16.18
N ILE A 229 8.72 -17.15 -16.15
CA ILE A 229 7.79 -18.26 -16.09
C ILE A 229 7.94 -19.16 -17.35
N LYS A 230 8.09 -18.56 -18.53
CA LYS A 230 8.34 -19.30 -19.77
C LYS A 230 9.69 -20.02 -19.76
N LEU A 231 10.65 -19.56 -18.95
CA LEU A 231 11.93 -20.23 -18.68
C LEU A 231 11.83 -21.27 -17.55
N GLY A 232 10.62 -21.61 -17.10
CA GLY A 232 10.37 -22.66 -16.12
C GLY A 232 10.46 -22.23 -14.65
N PHE A 233 10.47 -20.95 -14.36
CA PHE A 233 10.40 -20.49 -12.97
C PHE A 233 8.98 -20.61 -12.41
N ALA A 234 8.85 -21.23 -11.23
CA ALA A 234 7.70 -21.00 -10.38
C ALA A 234 7.77 -19.58 -9.79
N VAL A 235 6.65 -19.06 -9.31
CA VAL A 235 6.60 -17.73 -8.70
C VAL A 235 5.88 -17.78 -7.35
N VAL A 236 6.47 -17.19 -6.34
CA VAL A 236 5.82 -16.84 -5.07
C VAL A 236 5.95 -15.33 -4.87
N THR A 237 4.96 -14.72 -4.23
CA THR A 237 4.99 -13.28 -4.01
C THR A 237 5.02 -12.93 -2.54
N SER A 238 5.63 -11.80 -2.20
CA SER A 238 5.28 -11.12 -0.96
C SER A 238 3.82 -10.67 -1.00
N THR A 239 3.22 -10.37 0.14
CA THR A 239 1.85 -9.84 0.17
C THR A 239 1.72 -8.55 -0.66
N LEU A 240 2.76 -7.71 -0.68
CA LEU A 240 2.77 -6.48 -1.47
C LEU A 240 3.16 -6.70 -2.93
N GLY A 241 3.82 -7.80 -3.25
CA GLY A 241 4.17 -8.19 -4.63
C GLY A 241 3.05 -8.91 -5.39
N ARG A 242 1.88 -9.12 -4.77
CA ARG A 242 0.72 -9.75 -5.40
C ARG A 242 0.27 -8.98 -6.65
N GLY A 243 -0.08 -9.71 -7.68
CA GLY A 243 -0.58 -9.13 -8.93
C GLY A 243 0.51 -8.74 -9.94
N VAL A 244 1.79 -8.74 -9.57
CA VAL A 244 2.89 -8.59 -10.55
C VAL A 244 2.78 -9.68 -11.62
N VAL A 245 2.46 -10.89 -11.20
CA VAL A 245 1.96 -11.96 -12.07
C VAL A 245 0.51 -12.24 -11.68
N PRO A 246 -0.43 -12.36 -12.63
CA PRO A 246 -1.78 -12.78 -12.31
C PRO A 246 -1.77 -14.07 -11.49
N GLU A 247 -2.44 -14.06 -10.36
CA GLU A 247 -2.49 -15.25 -9.49
C GLU A 247 -3.27 -16.42 -10.12
N SER A 248 -3.98 -16.16 -11.23
CA SER A 248 -4.56 -17.21 -12.10
C SER A 248 -3.50 -18.02 -12.86
N ASN A 249 -2.27 -17.51 -13.04
CA ASN A 249 -1.20 -18.24 -13.72
C ASN A 249 -0.87 -19.54 -12.97
N LYS A 250 -0.76 -20.66 -13.72
CA LYS A 250 -0.52 -21.99 -13.15
C LYS A 250 0.80 -22.12 -12.39
N MET A 251 1.81 -21.31 -12.75
CA MET A 251 3.13 -21.30 -12.09
C MET A 251 3.19 -20.31 -10.90
N SER A 252 2.11 -19.57 -10.61
CA SER A 252 2.06 -18.63 -9.49
C SER A 252 1.45 -19.29 -8.25
N LEU A 253 2.22 -19.36 -7.18
CA LEU A 253 1.76 -19.77 -5.84
C LEU A 253 1.16 -18.59 -5.04
N GLY A 254 1.10 -17.39 -5.63
CA GLY A 254 0.57 -16.19 -4.93
C GLY A 254 1.34 -15.87 -3.64
N ALA A 255 0.64 -15.31 -2.66
CA ALA A 255 1.21 -14.96 -1.35
C ALA A 255 1.12 -16.11 -0.32
N PHE A 256 1.16 -17.36 -0.76
CA PHE A 256 1.22 -18.52 0.12
C PHE A 256 2.67 -18.88 0.53
N ASN A 257 3.55 -17.91 0.50
CA ASN A 257 4.99 -17.99 0.69
C ASN A 257 5.43 -18.62 2.02
N ALA A 258 4.65 -18.51 3.09
CA ALA A 258 5.01 -19.01 4.42
C ALA A 258 4.13 -20.19 4.91
N VAL A 259 3.32 -20.80 4.03
CA VAL A 259 2.54 -21.98 4.43
C VAL A 259 3.40 -23.24 4.42
N PRO A 260 3.14 -24.21 5.32
CA PRO A 260 4.00 -25.40 5.48
C PRO A 260 4.26 -26.16 4.18
N LEU A 261 3.24 -26.38 3.36
CA LEU A 261 3.38 -27.09 2.07
C LEU A 261 4.37 -26.38 1.11
N VAL A 262 4.38 -25.05 1.11
CA VAL A 262 5.29 -24.26 0.26
C VAL A 262 6.70 -24.23 0.87
N GLU A 263 6.82 -24.19 2.21
CA GLU A 263 8.12 -24.30 2.88
C GLU A 263 8.78 -25.66 2.63
N ASP A 264 8.00 -26.74 2.64
CA ASP A 264 8.52 -28.08 2.30
C ASP A 264 8.97 -28.14 0.83
N PHE A 265 8.24 -27.47 -0.06
CA PHE A 265 8.62 -27.37 -1.47
C PHE A 265 9.95 -26.61 -1.65
N TYR A 266 10.22 -25.56 -0.85
CA TYR A 266 11.50 -24.83 -0.92
C TYR A 266 12.73 -25.73 -0.69
N LYS A 267 12.60 -26.80 0.10
CA LYS A 267 13.69 -27.76 0.35
C LYS A 267 14.10 -28.55 -0.91
N THR A 268 13.22 -28.59 -1.91
CA THR A 268 13.43 -29.32 -3.16
C THR A 268 13.98 -28.44 -4.29
N LEU A 269 14.19 -27.16 -4.04
CA LEU A 269 14.59 -26.19 -5.07
C LEU A 269 16.12 -26.05 -5.16
N ASP A 270 16.62 -25.90 -6.37
CA ASP A 270 18.02 -25.62 -6.66
C ASP A 270 18.33 -24.13 -6.53
N LEU A 271 17.35 -23.25 -6.80
CA LEU A 271 17.56 -21.82 -6.87
C LEU A 271 16.30 -21.03 -6.49
N MET A 272 16.48 -20.02 -5.65
CA MET A 272 15.51 -18.93 -5.42
C MET A 272 16.13 -17.60 -5.85
N ILE A 273 15.43 -16.86 -6.72
CA ILE A 273 15.78 -15.47 -7.02
C ILE A 273 14.76 -14.56 -6.34
N VAL A 274 15.22 -13.72 -5.44
CA VAL A 274 14.41 -12.71 -4.73
C VAL A 274 14.54 -11.39 -5.47
N VAL A 275 13.43 -10.83 -5.94
CA VAL A 275 13.41 -9.61 -6.73
C VAL A 275 12.59 -8.52 -6.04
N GLY A 276 13.26 -7.43 -5.64
CA GLY A 276 12.62 -6.26 -5.04
C GLY A 276 11.82 -6.58 -3.76
N SER A 277 12.33 -7.51 -2.94
CA SER A 277 11.70 -7.92 -1.68
C SER A 277 12.69 -7.86 -0.52
N ARG A 278 12.23 -7.24 0.57
CA ARG A 278 12.99 -7.17 1.82
C ARG A 278 12.93 -8.46 2.64
N LEU A 279 12.18 -9.48 2.22
CA LEU A 279 11.95 -10.72 2.99
C LEU A 279 11.58 -10.42 4.46
N ARG A 280 10.59 -9.55 4.67
CA ARG A 280 10.24 -9.02 6.00
C ARG A 280 9.80 -10.13 6.96
N GLY A 281 10.00 -9.90 8.26
CA GLY A 281 9.63 -10.84 9.32
C GLY A 281 8.19 -11.32 9.24
N HIS A 282 7.23 -10.43 8.98
CA HIS A 282 5.82 -10.80 8.83
C HIS A 282 5.56 -11.84 7.70
N GLU A 283 6.38 -11.84 6.66
CA GLU A 283 6.24 -12.75 5.51
C GLU A 283 7.11 -14.01 5.63
N THR A 284 8.05 -14.01 6.56
CA THR A 284 9.05 -15.07 6.75
C THR A 284 9.02 -15.66 8.16
N ARG A 285 7.95 -15.44 8.91
CA ARG A 285 7.80 -15.88 10.31
C ARG A 285 8.99 -15.45 11.16
N ASP A 286 9.27 -14.13 11.18
CA ASP A 286 10.43 -13.52 11.84
C ASP A 286 11.76 -14.19 11.45
N MET A 287 11.98 -14.36 10.13
CA MET A 287 13.15 -14.98 9.52
C MET A 287 13.36 -16.46 9.91
N SER A 288 12.31 -17.12 10.44
CA SER A 288 12.37 -18.55 10.75
C SER A 288 12.02 -19.46 9.57
N LEU A 289 11.43 -18.91 8.50
CA LEU A 289 11.06 -19.63 7.28
C LEU A 289 12.31 -20.26 6.63
N LYS A 290 12.25 -21.56 6.31
CA LYS A 290 13.35 -22.26 5.66
C LYS A 290 13.30 -22.03 4.15
N LEU A 291 14.21 -21.20 3.65
CA LEU A 291 14.39 -20.92 2.23
C LEU A 291 15.39 -21.88 1.60
N PRO A 292 15.45 -22.00 0.25
CA PRO A 292 16.44 -22.81 -0.45
C PRO A 292 17.88 -22.44 -0.08
N GLY A 293 18.79 -23.39 -0.22
CA GLY A 293 20.21 -23.17 0.09
C GLY A 293 20.94 -22.21 -0.87
N ASN A 294 20.39 -21.98 -2.06
CA ASN A 294 20.98 -21.08 -3.05
C ASN A 294 20.01 -19.93 -3.34
N ILE A 295 20.36 -18.72 -2.87
CA ILE A 295 19.55 -17.51 -2.98
C ILE A 295 20.34 -16.43 -3.70
N ILE A 296 19.75 -15.92 -4.79
CA ILE A 296 20.18 -14.68 -5.45
C ILE A 296 19.20 -13.58 -5.06
N GLN A 297 19.68 -12.43 -4.63
CA GLN A 297 18.85 -11.27 -4.36
C GLN A 297 19.17 -10.14 -5.34
N ILE A 298 18.11 -9.60 -5.98
CA ILE A 298 18.15 -8.45 -6.87
C ILE A 298 17.33 -7.34 -6.19
N ASP A 299 17.99 -6.26 -5.82
CA ASP A 299 17.33 -5.12 -5.19
C ASP A 299 18.02 -3.81 -5.59
N ILE A 300 17.25 -2.73 -5.69
CA ILE A 300 17.80 -1.40 -5.99
C ILE A 300 18.44 -0.73 -4.76
N ASP A 301 18.07 -1.19 -3.56
CA ASP A 301 18.61 -0.73 -2.28
C ASP A 301 19.89 -1.52 -1.95
N PRO A 302 21.09 -0.89 -2.00
CA PRO A 302 22.34 -1.60 -1.70
C PRO A 302 22.38 -2.14 -0.27
N ASP A 303 21.67 -1.50 0.66
CA ASP A 303 21.58 -1.96 2.04
C ASP A 303 20.68 -3.20 2.22
N ALA A 304 20.04 -3.70 1.16
CA ALA A 304 19.24 -4.93 1.22
C ALA A 304 20.08 -6.20 1.31
N GLU A 305 21.36 -6.13 0.93
CA GLU A 305 22.27 -7.27 0.98
C GLU A 305 22.39 -7.85 2.40
N ASN A 306 22.09 -9.14 2.53
CA ASN A 306 22.16 -9.87 3.80
C ASN A 306 21.38 -9.24 4.99
N ARG A 307 20.44 -8.33 4.73
CA ARG A 307 19.67 -7.62 5.77
C ARG A 307 18.80 -8.56 6.61
N THR A 308 18.18 -9.56 5.99
CA THR A 308 17.25 -10.51 6.64
C THR A 308 17.71 -11.95 6.48
N TYR A 309 18.05 -12.36 5.28
CA TYR A 309 18.59 -13.66 4.95
C TYR A 309 19.98 -13.53 4.33
N LYS A 310 20.87 -14.45 4.65
CA LYS A 310 22.15 -14.54 3.95
C LYS A 310 21.90 -14.99 2.52
N THR A 311 22.41 -14.25 1.55
CA THR A 311 22.31 -14.55 0.13
C THR A 311 23.63 -15.08 -0.41
N ASN A 312 23.58 -15.96 -1.41
CA ASN A 312 24.78 -16.47 -2.09
C ASN A 312 25.32 -15.46 -3.08
N PHE A 313 24.41 -14.63 -3.63
CA PHE A 313 24.77 -13.56 -4.55
C PHE A 313 23.78 -12.40 -4.43
N PHE A 314 24.31 -11.19 -4.39
CA PHE A 314 23.53 -9.96 -4.39
C PHE A 314 23.85 -9.14 -5.63
N HIS A 315 22.80 -8.66 -6.32
CA HIS A 315 22.93 -7.73 -7.44
C HIS A 315 22.17 -6.44 -7.13
N CYS A 316 22.90 -5.31 -7.07
CA CYS A 316 22.31 -4.00 -6.86
C CYS A 316 21.84 -3.42 -8.19
N GLY A 317 20.51 -3.45 -8.42
CA GLY A 317 19.91 -2.94 -9.65
C GLY A 317 18.39 -2.97 -9.61
N ASP A 318 17.76 -2.26 -10.55
CA ASP A 318 16.32 -2.26 -10.71
C ASP A 318 15.84 -3.63 -11.21
N GLY A 319 14.87 -4.22 -10.49
CA GLY A 319 14.40 -5.57 -10.77
C GLY A 319 13.87 -5.75 -12.19
N LYS A 320 13.17 -4.74 -12.76
CA LYS A 320 12.66 -4.81 -14.13
C LYS A 320 13.80 -4.82 -15.15
N MET A 321 14.77 -3.92 -14.98
CA MET A 321 15.92 -3.79 -15.91
C MET A 321 16.78 -5.06 -15.88
N VAL A 322 17.05 -5.58 -14.69
CA VAL A 322 17.86 -6.80 -14.51
C VAL A 322 17.15 -8.03 -15.09
N LEU A 323 15.86 -8.22 -14.78
CA LEU A 323 15.09 -9.33 -15.35
C LEU A 323 14.96 -9.24 -16.87
N ALA A 324 14.81 -8.04 -17.45
CA ALA A 324 14.75 -7.84 -18.89
C ALA A 324 16.03 -8.31 -19.58
N GLU A 325 17.19 -7.92 -19.07
CA GLU A 325 18.50 -8.31 -19.60
C GLU A 325 18.73 -9.82 -19.46
N LEU A 326 18.51 -10.38 -18.28
CA LEU A 326 18.63 -11.83 -18.06
C LEU A 326 17.69 -12.64 -18.96
N ALA A 327 16.42 -12.20 -19.12
CA ALA A 327 15.49 -12.87 -20.02
C ALA A 327 15.96 -12.86 -21.47
N THR A 328 16.62 -11.78 -21.92
CA THR A 328 17.19 -11.68 -23.26
C THR A 328 18.34 -12.68 -23.45
N ARG A 329 19.24 -12.78 -22.48
CA ARG A 329 20.38 -13.72 -22.51
C ARG A 329 19.95 -15.19 -22.50
N LEU A 330 18.88 -15.49 -21.78
CA LEU A 330 18.39 -16.86 -21.54
C LEU A 330 17.38 -17.36 -22.59
N SER A 331 16.93 -16.52 -23.53
CA SER A 331 15.76 -16.76 -24.38
C SER A 331 15.84 -18.02 -25.26
N ASN A 332 17.03 -18.51 -25.61
CA ASN A 332 17.23 -19.64 -26.51
C ASN A 332 17.87 -20.88 -25.82
N GLU A 333 18.05 -20.87 -24.51
CA GLU A 333 18.94 -21.82 -23.85
C GLU A 333 18.25 -22.75 -22.83
N ILE A 334 16.96 -22.55 -22.53
CA ILE A 334 16.28 -23.30 -21.47
C ILE A 334 15.08 -24.05 -22.05
N SER A 335 15.10 -25.38 -21.97
CA SER A 335 13.92 -26.22 -22.17
C SER A 335 13.17 -26.37 -20.84
N VAL A 336 11.84 -26.23 -20.90
CA VAL A 336 10.99 -26.35 -19.71
C VAL A 336 10.49 -27.79 -19.59
N ASP A 337 10.69 -28.37 -18.42
CA ASP A 337 10.19 -29.71 -18.11
C ASP A 337 8.69 -29.66 -17.76
N ASN A 338 7.89 -30.45 -18.48
CA ASN A 338 6.45 -30.55 -18.25
C ASN A 338 6.12 -31.22 -16.88
N GLU A 339 6.98 -32.13 -16.40
CA GLU A 339 6.78 -32.75 -15.08
C GLU A 339 6.92 -31.70 -13.97
N TRP A 340 7.90 -30.80 -14.11
CA TRP A 340 8.08 -29.67 -13.22
C TRP A 340 6.86 -28.74 -13.19
N ILE A 341 6.31 -28.38 -14.36
CA ILE A 341 5.10 -27.55 -14.47
C ILE A 341 3.92 -28.21 -13.75
N ASN A 342 3.74 -29.51 -13.94
CA ASN A 342 2.65 -30.26 -13.31
C ASN A 342 2.83 -30.33 -11.80
N GLU A 343 4.05 -30.53 -11.31
CA GLU A 343 4.35 -30.54 -9.87
C GLU A 343 3.98 -29.21 -9.20
N VAL A 344 4.37 -28.07 -9.81
CA VAL A 344 4.02 -26.73 -9.31
C VAL A 344 2.51 -26.53 -9.30
N LEU A 345 1.81 -26.95 -10.36
CA LEU A 345 0.35 -26.85 -10.44
C LEU A 345 -0.36 -27.72 -9.39
N GLU A 346 0.12 -28.94 -9.17
CA GLU A 346 -0.40 -29.81 -8.11
C GLU A 346 -0.19 -29.20 -6.72
N LEU A 347 1.01 -28.67 -6.45
CA LEU A 347 1.29 -27.97 -5.20
C LEU A 347 0.32 -26.80 -5.00
N LYS A 348 0.15 -25.96 -6.03
CA LYS A 348 -0.80 -24.85 -6.01
C LYS A 348 -2.20 -25.31 -5.62
N ASN A 349 -2.71 -26.35 -6.29
CA ASN A 349 -4.05 -26.87 -6.02
C ASN A 349 -4.18 -27.44 -4.60
N LYS A 350 -3.15 -28.15 -4.12
CA LYS A 350 -3.11 -28.67 -2.73
C LYS A 350 -3.14 -27.54 -1.72
N VAL A 351 -2.36 -26.47 -1.93
CA VAL A 351 -2.31 -25.29 -1.05
C VAL A 351 -3.66 -24.57 -1.02
N LEU A 352 -4.24 -24.30 -2.18
CA LEU A 352 -5.53 -23.62 -2.27
C LEU A 352 -6.64 -24.43 -1.62
N HIS A 353 -6.67 -25.75 -1.85
CA HIS A 353 -7.67 -26.65 -1.26
C HIS A 353 -7.54 -26.69 0.28
N ALA A 354 -6.32 -26.92 0.78
CA ALA A 354 -6.06 -26.96 2.22
C ALA A 354 -6.44 -25.65 2.90
N TYR A 355 -6.08 -24.52 2.27
CA TYR A 355 -6.39 -23.20 2.81
C TYR A 355 -7.91 -22.94 2.83
N LYS A 356 -8.60 -23.19 1.71
CA LYS A 356 -10.06 -23.03 1.59
C LYS A 356 -10.81 -23.91 2.60
N SER A 357 -10.39 -25.16 2.78
CA SER A 357 -10.99 -26.09 3.73
C SER A 357 -10.91 -25.61 5.19
N ASN A 358 -9.90 -24.77 5.50
CA ASN A 358 -9.70 -24.22 6.85
C ASN A 358 -10.53 -22.95 7.12
N LEU A 359 -11.24 -22.41 6.14
CA LEU A 359 -11.95 -21.11 6.28
C LEU A 359 -13.37 -21.24 6.85
N GLY A 360 -13.86 -22.46 7.13
CA GLY A 360 -15.19 -22.67 7.72
C GLY A 360 -16.30 -21.98 6.91
N ALA A 361 -17.13 -21.18 7.58
CA ALA A 361 -18.22 -20.44 6.95
C ALA A 361 -17.76 -19.41 5.90
N TYR A 362 -16.50 -18.99 5.95
CA TYR A 362 -15.94 -17.96 5.06
C TYR A 362 -15.24 -18.52 3.82
N LYS A 363 -15.29 -19.85 3.60
CA LYS A 363 -14.54 -20.54 2.52
C LYS A 363 -14.80 -20.00 1.11
N ASP A 364 -16.01 -19.51 0.86
CA ASP A 364 -16.41 -19.03 -0.47
C ASP A 364 -16.35 -17.49 -0.59
N PHE A 365 -16.12 -16.75 0.50
CA PHE A 365 -16.04 -15.29 0.50
C PHE A 365 -15.02 -14.75 -0.52
N PRO A 366 -13.77 -15.23 -0.57
CA PRO A 366 -12.77 -14.72 -1.50
C PRO A 366 -13.19 -14.86 -2.97
N GLU A 367 -13.75 -16.01 -3.34
CA GLU A 367 -14.16 -16.30 -4.72
C GLU A 367 -15.40 -15.47 -5.11
N ILE A 368 -16.37 -15.35 -4.20
CA ILE A 368 -17.57 -14.53 -4.40
C ILE A 368 -17.16 -13.06 -4.59
N ILE A 369 -16.32 -12.52 -3.71
CA ILE A 369 -15.88 -11.13 -3.80
C ILE A 369 -15.11 -10.90 -5.10
N ARG A 370 -14.21 -11.82 -5.50
CA ARG A 370 -13.47 -11.70 -6.77
C ARG A 370 -14.40 -11.66 -7.97
N ARG A 371 -15.42 -12.51 -8.00
CA ARG A 371 -16.38 -12.59 -9.10
C ARG A 371 -17.26 -11.33 -9.22
N ILE A 372 -17.56 -10.70 -8.08
CA ILE A 372 -18.42 -9.52 -8.01
C ILE A 372 -17.64 -8.23 -8.27
N LEU A 373 -16.41 -8.13 -7.76
CA LEU A 373 -15.56 -6.97 -7.98
C LEU A 373 -15.20 -6.88 -9.47
N PRO A 374 -15.49 -5.76 -10.17
CA PRO A 374 -15.10 -5.57 -11.56
C PRO A 374 -13.62 -5.89 -11.80
N GLU A 375 -13.25 -6.20 -13.04
CA GLU A 375 -11.88 -6.59 -13.39
C GLU A 375 -10.86 -5.54 -12.97
N ASN A 376 -11.16 -4.25 -13.18
CA ASN A 376 -10.31 -3.14 -12.80
C ASN A 376 -10.61 -2.59 -11.39
N GLY A 377 -11.51 -3.23 -10.64
CA GLY A 377 -11.87 -2.79 -9.29
C GLY A 377 -10.73 -2.94 -8.28
N ARG A 378 -10.76 -2.13 -7.23
CA ARG A 378 -9.74 -2.14 -6.17
C ARG A 378 -10.17 -2.98 -4.98
N TRP A 379 -9.30 -3.86 -4.53
CA TRP A 379 -9.44 -4.60 -3.28
C TRP A 379 -8.61 -3.93 -2.19
N VAL A 380 -9.30 -3.20 -1.32
CA VAL A 380 -8.68 -2.53 -0.16
C VAL A 380 -8.97 -3.32 1.10
N ARG A 381 -8.04 -3.39 2.02
CA ARG A 381 -8.19 -4.09 3.29
C ARG A 381 -7.66 -3.26 4.44
N ASP A 382 -8.20 -3.49 5.61
CA ASP A 382 -7.61 -3.09 6.89
C ASP A 382 -6.95 -4.28 7.59
N VAL A 383 -6.24 -4.03 8.66
CA VAL A 383 -5.80 -5.08 9.58
C VAL A 383 -7.00 -5.57 10.38
N THR A 384 -7.46 -6.77 10.05
CA THR A 384 -8.57 -7.46 10.72
C THR A 384 -8.32 -8.95 10.72
N ILE A 385 -9.01 -9.69 11.57
CA ILE A 385 -8.90 -11.15 11.60
C ILE A 385 -9.24 -11.76 10.23
N SER A 386 -10.27 -11.27 9.54
CA SER A 386 -10.64 -11.71 8.20
C SER A 386 -9.52 -11.48 7.17
N ASN A 387 -8.79 -10.35 7.26
CA ASN A 387 -7.65 -10.10 6.40
C ASN A 387 -6.51 -11.09 6.66
N SER A 388 -6.22 -11.38 7.92
CA SER A 388 -5.20 -12.36 8.31
C SER A 388 -5.57 -13.78 7.86
N MET A 389 -6.85 -14.13 7.96
CA MET A 389 -7.36 -15.47 7.63
C MET A 389 -7.47 -15.71 6.12
N TRP A 390 -7.98 -14.76 5.35
CA TRP A 390 -8.23 -14.96 3.93
C TRP A 390 -7.95 -13.76 3.02
N GLY A 391 -8.16 -12.53 3.48
CA GLY A 391 -8.05 -11.33 2.63
C GLY A 391 -6.67 -11.12 2.03
N ASN A 392 -5.60 -11.46 2.77
CA ASN A 392 -4.21 -11.31 2.33
C ASN A 392 -3.75 -12.35 1.30
N ARG A 393 -4.46 -13.50 1.16
CA ARG A 393 -3.95 -14.62 0.34
C ARG A 393 -4.98 -15.23 -0.59
N SER A 394 -6.22 -15.46 -0.12
CA SER A 394 -7.20 -16.26 -0.86
C SER A 394 -7.95 -15.49 -1.94
N MET A 395 -8.16 -14.18 -1.76
CA MET A 395 -8.77 -13.33 -2.78
C MET A 395 -7.78 -13.16 -3.95
N GLN A 396 -8.13 -13.62 -5.14
CA GLN A 396 -7.24 -13.59 -6.32
C GLN A 396 -6.94 -12.15 -6.78
N ILE A 397 -5.66 -11.84 -6.96
CA ILE A 397 -5.15 -10.54 -7.44
C ILE A 397 -4.48 -10.72 -8.79
N ASN A 398 -4.82 -9.87 -9.76
CA ASN A 398 -4.32 -9.96 -11.14
C ASN A 398 -3.45 -8.77 -11.56
N LYS A 399 -3.46 -7.67 -10.77
CA LYS A 399 -2.64 -6.47 -11.00
C LYS A 399 -2.21 -5.90 -9.65
N PRO A 400 -1.00 -5.32 -9.51
CA PRO A 400 -0.52 -4.79 -8.22
C PRO A 400 -1.42 -3.69 -7.64
N GLU A 401 -1.94 -2.80 -8.46
CA GLU A 401 -2.82 -1.69 -8.07
C GLU A 401 -4.19 -2.15 -7.53
N HIS A 402 -4.54 -3.43 -7.72
CA HIS A 402 -5.75 -4.02 -7.12
C HIS A 402 -5.57 -4.46 -5.67
N ASN A 403 -4.34 -4.37 -5.13
CA ASN A 403 -3.96 -4.96 -3.86
C ASN A 403 -3.48 -3.88 -2.87
N ILE A 404 -4.41 -3.28 -2.12
CA ILE A 404 -4.11 -2.17 -1.21
C ILE A 404 -4.42 -2.58 0.23
N TYR A 405 -3.46 -2.39 1.14
CA TYR A 405 -3.62 -2.73 2.56
C TYR A 405 -2.54 -2.04 3.41
N PRO A 406 -2.72 -1.91 4.74
CA PRO A 406 -1.68 -1.38 5.63
C PRO A 406 -0.48 -2.32 5.72
N VAL A 407 0.65 -1.90 5.16
CA VAL A 407 1.87 -2.70 5.03
C VAL A 407 2.68 -2.70 6.32
N GLY A 408 2.62 -1.60 7.07
CA GLY A 408 3.18 -1.46 8.41
C GLY A 408 2.35 -2.10 9.50
N ALA A 409 1.21 -2.74 9.15
CA ALA A 409 0.27 -3.39 10.05
C ALA A 409 -0.46 -2.43 11.01
N ALA A 410 -0.62 -1.16 10.64
CA ALA A 410 -1.49 -0.24 11.35
C ALA A 410 -2.96 -0.66 11.20
N ILE A 411 -3.75 -0.60 12.27
CA ILE A 411 -5.21 -0.73 12.22
C ILE A 411 -5.83 0.64 11.93
N GLY A 412 -6.93 0.66 11.16
CA GLY A 412 -7.69 1.87 10.87
C GLY A 412 -7.46 2.52 9.51
N PRO A 413 -6.36 2.30 8.78
CA PRO A 413 -6.16 2.93 7.47
C PRO A 413 -7.20 2.56 6.41
N GLY A 414 -7.82 1.37 6.51
CA GLY A 414 -8.62 0.77 5.44
C GLY A 414 -9.72 1.65 4.87
N LEU A 415 -10.46 2.38 5.72
CA LEU A 415 -11.51 3.31 5.29
C LEU A 415 -10.92 4.42 4.41
N ALA A 416 -9.90 5.11 4.90
CA ALA A 416 -9.30 6.25 4.22
C ALA A 416 -8.48 5.82 2.98
N LEU A 417 -7.74 4.70 3.04
CA LEU A 417 -7.09 4.10 1.87
C LEU A 417 -8.10 3.82 0.74
N ALA A 418 -9.30 3.36 1.08
CA ALA A 418 -10.34 3.06 0.11
C ALA A 418 -10.90 4.31 -0.58
N ILE A 419 -11.08 5.40 0.16
CA ILE A 419 -11.49 6.69 -0.42
C ILE A 419 -10.42 7.15 -1.43
N GLY A 420 -9.16 7.18 -1.02
CA GLY A 420 -8.06 7.56 -1.90
C GLY A 420 -7.93 6.63 -3.12
N ALA A 421 -8.08 5.32 -2.92
CA ALA A 421 -8.05 4.35 -4.00
C ALA A 421 -9.19 4.53 -5.00
N SER A 422 -10.41 4.84 -4.53
CA SER A 422 -11.56 5.15 -5.39
C SER A 422 -11.31 6.38 -6.24
N VAL A 423 -10.79 7.46 -5.66
CA VAL A 423 -10.42 8.68 -6.39
C VAL A 423 -9.33 8.37 -7.43
N GLY A 424 -8.27 7.66 -7.03
CA GLY A 424 -7.12 7.32 -7.89
C GLY A 424 -7.41 6.26 -8.96
N SER A 425 -8.56 5.58 -8.90
CA SER A 425 -8.95 4.56 -9.88
C SER A 425 -9.82 5.07 -11.02
N SER A 426 -10.04 6.38 -11.14
CA SER A 426 -10.83 7.00 -12.21
C SER A 426 -12.27 6.46 -12.32
N GLY A 427 -12.92 6.24 -11.18
CA GLY A 427 -14.33 5.80 -11.11
C GLY A 427 -14.53 4.27 -11.10
N GLU A 428 -13.47 3.47 -11.02
CA GLU A 428 -13.60 2.03 -10.85
C GLU A 428 -14.04 1.67 -9.42
N LYS A 429 -14.89 0.65 -9.30
CA LYS A 429 -15.45 0.22 -8.01
C LYS A 429 -14.35 -0.23 -7.05
N THR A 430 -14.43 0.22 -5.82
CA THR A 430 -13.57 -0.23 -4.72
C THR A 430 -14.40 -1.04 -3.71
N ILE A 431 -13.89 -2.19 -3.27
CA ILE A 431 -14.39 -2.90 -2.09
C ILE A 431 -13.33 -2.81 -1.00
N ALA A 432 -13.72 -2.30 0.17
CA ALA A 432 -12.84 -2.13 1.31
C ALA A 432 -13.28 -3.02 2.47
N MET A 433 -12.51 -4.06 2.80
CA MET A 433 -12.77 -4.90 3.96
C MET A 433 -12.09 -4.33 5.21
N CYS A 434 -12.89 -3.96 6.20
CA CYS A 434 -12.43 -3.43 7.48
C CYS A 434 -13.00 -4.26 8.63
N GLY A 435 -12.29 -4.34 9.76
CA GLY A 435 -12.90 -4.74 11.03
C GLY A 435 -13.66 -3.55 11.63
N ASP A 436 -14.67 -3.82 12.44
CA ASP A 436 -15.44 -2.76 13.12
C ASP A 436 -14.52 -1.85 13.96
N GLY A 437 -13.61 -2.40 14.74
CA GLY A 437 -12.67 -1.61 15.55
C GLY A 437 -11.72 -0.75 14.71
N GLY A 438 -11.19 -1.28 13.60
CA GLY A 438 -10.35 -0.51 12.68
C GLY A 438 -11.14 0.58 11.94
N PHE A 439 -12.34 0.25 11.49
CA PHE A 439 -13.24 1.20 10.80
C PHE A 439 -13.53 2.44 11.64
N MET A 440 -13.66 2.27 12.95
CA MET A 440 -13.95 3.36 13.89
C MET A 440 -12.78 4.35 14.03
N LEU A 441 -11.54 3.96 13.79
CA LEU A 441 -10.37 4.84 14.01
C LEU A 441 -10.29 6.01 13.02
N ASN A 442 -10.83 5.84 11.80
CA ASN A 442 -10.95 6.91 10.81
C ASN A 442 -12.43 7.16 10.43
N LEU A 443 -13.35 6.83 11.33
CA LEU A 443 -14.78 6.97 11.10
C LEU A 443 -15.22 8.35 10.59
N PRO A 444 -14.68 9.50 11.07
CA PRO A 444 -15.08 10.81 10.58
C PRO A 444 -14.97 10.96 9.04
N ASP A 445 -14.04 10.26 8.40
CA ASP A 445 -13.86 10.29 6.95
C ASP A 445 -14.94 9.50 6.16
N LEU A 446 -15.86 8.82 6.85
CA LEU A 446 -17.08 8.31 6.21
C LEU A 446 -17.91 9.46 5.59
N TRP A 447 -17.89 10.64 6.21
CA TRP A 447 -18.52 11.84 5.65
C TRP A 447 -17.73 12.41 4.48
N THR A 448 -16.40 12.28 4.46
CA THR A 448 -15.59 12.56 3.27
C THR A 448 -16.02 11.66 2.10
N ALA A 449 -16.19 10.36 2.37
CA ALA A 449 -16.68 9.42 1.36
C ALA A 449 -18.07 9.79 0.81
N ALA A 450 -19.01 10.21 1.69
CA ALA A 450 -20.34 10.62 1.31
C ALA A 450 -20.33 11.95 0.51
N GLU A 451 -19.53 12.92 0.93
CA GLU A 451 -19.42 14.25 0.30
C GLU A 451 -18.79 14.16 -1.11
N THR A 452 -17.77 13.34 -1.27
CA THR A 452 -17.11 13.12 -2.56
C THR A 452 -17.84 12.09 -3.43
N ASN A 453 -18.89 11.47 -2.90
CA ASN A 453 -19.62 10.39 -3.55
C ASN A 453 -18.70 9.30 -4.12
N CYS A 454 -17.64 8.95 -3.37
CA CYS A 454 -16.66 7.98 -3.81
C CYS A 454 -17.29 6.58 -3.99
N ASP A 455 -16.86 5.85 -5.02
CA ASP A 455 -17.48 4.59 -5.41
C ASP A 455 -16.91 3.39 -4.62
N VAL A 456 -17.21 3.35 -3.32
CA VAL A 456 -16.68 2.38 -2.36
C VAL A 456 -17.79 1.57 -1.69
N VAL A 457 -17.61 0.25 -1.65
CA VAL A 457 -18.34 -0.65 -0.74
C VAL A 457 -17.47 -0.91 0.48
N PHE A 458 -17.84 -0.35 1.63
CA PHE A 458 -17.21 -0.64 2.91
C PHE A 458 -17.79 -1.94 3.48
N LEU A 459 -17.05 -3.04 3.36
CA LEU A 459 -17.39 -4.36 3.90
C LEU A 459 -16.85 -4.45 5.32
N VAL A 460 -17.70 -4.15 6.31
CA VAL A 460 -17.32 -4.13 7.73
C VAL A 460 -17.55 -5.50 8.35
N MET A 461 -16.46 -6.17 8.72
CA MET A 461 -16.47 -7.43 9.44
C MET A 461 -16.65 -7.12 10.93
N ASN A 462 -17.90 -7.18 11.42
CA ASN A 462 -18.26 -6.79 12.77
C ASN A 462 -18.18 -8.00 13.72
N ASP A 463 -17.09 -8.06 14.50
CA ASP A 463 -16.87 -9.04 15.58
C ASP A 463 -16.86 -8.38 16.97
N GLN A 464 -17.36 -7.13 17.06
CA GLN A 464 -17.48 -6.32 18.26
C GLN A 464 -16.13 -6.17 18.99
N GLY A 465 -15.07 -5.82 18.22
CA GLY A 465 -13.79 -5.55 18.83
C GLY A 465 -12.55 -5.74 17.94
N TYR A 466 -11.43 -5.97 18.61
CA TYR A 466 -10.14 -6.22 17.95
C TYR A 466 -9.90 -7.74 17.83
N GLY A 467 -10.52 -8.39 16.84
CA GLY A 467 -10.50 -9.84 16.66
C GLY A 467 -9.10 -10.46 16.62
N VAL A 468 -8.13 -9.81 15.98
CA VAL A 468 -6.72 -10.28 15.97
C VAL A 468 -6.14 -10.30 17.38
N ILE A 469 -6.43 -9.27 18.18
CA ILE A 469 -5.95 -9.20 19.57
C ILE A 469 -6.61 -10.25 20.44
N LYS A 470 -7.95 -10.46 20.28
CA LYS A 470 -8.66 -11.55 20.96
C LYS A 470 -8.02 -12.91 20.69
N HIS A 471 -7.65 -13.20 19.43
CA HIS A 471 -6.97 -14.44 19.04
C HIS A 471 -5.58 -14.58 19.67
N ILE A 472 -4.79 -13.49 19.70
CA ILE A 472 -3.47 -13.49 20.33
C ILE A 472 -3.60 -13.74 21.85
N GLN A 473 -4.54 -13.07 22.50
CA GLN A 473 -4.79 -13.25 23.94
C GLN A 473 -5.25 -14.68 24.26
N GLU A 474 -6.08 -15.26 23.40
CA GLU A 474 -6.51 -16.67 23.53
C GLU A 474 -5.33 -17.62 23.45
N SER A 475 -4.48 -17.47 22.43
CA SER A 475 -3.43 -18.44 22.14
C SER A 475 -2.18 -18.28 23.01
N MET A 476 -1.83 -17.04 23.41
CA MET A 476 -0.53 -16.75 24.04
C MET A 476 -0.63 -16.26 25.48
N TYR A 477 -1.83 -15.82 25.92
CA TYR A 477 -2.02 -15.24 27.25
C TYR A 477 -3.03 -16.01 28.10
N GLY A 478 -3.13 -17.33 27.87
CA GLY A 478 -4.00 -18.23 28.65
C GLY A 478 -5.48 -17.88 28.58
N GLY A 479 -5.95 -17.38 27.43
CA GLY A 479 -7.35 -17.03 27.20
C GLY A 479 -7.83 -15.76 27.92
N ARG A 480 -6.94 -15.01 28.57
CA ARG A 480 -7.29 -13.75 29.26
C ARG A 480 -7.49 -12.64 28.22
N LYS A 481 -8.75 -12.26 27.96
CA LYS A 481 -9.14 -11.23 27.00
C LYS A 481 -9.41 -9.92 27.72
N PHE A 482 -8.51 -8.95 27.59
CA PHE A 482 -8.64 -7.61 28.15
C PHE A 482 -8.62 -6.56 27.07
N TYR A 483 -9.48 -5.56 27.17
CA TYR A 483 -9.51 -4.34 26.34
C TYR A 483 -9.68 -4.57 24.82
N ALA A 484 -10.09 -5.79 24.43
CA ALA A 484 -10.25 -6.15 23.01
C ALA A 484 -11.72 -6.20 22.57
N ASP A 485 -12.66 -6.23 23.52
CA ASP A 485 -14.10 -6.06 23.25
C ASP A 485 -14.43 -4.58 23.19
N LEU A 486 -15.22 -4.19 22.19
CA LEU A 486 -15.58 -2.78 21.95
C LEU A 486 -17.11 -2.66 21.86
N ILE A 487 -17.63 -1.55 22.40
CA ILE A 487 -19.00 -1.13 22.11
C ILE A 487 -18.94 -0.27 20.84
N GLY A 488 -19.38 -0.83 19.72
CA GLY A 488 -19.47 -0.14 18.44
C GLY A 488 -20.83 0.52 18.22
N PRO A 489 -20.97 1.33 17.15
CA PRO A 489 -22.24 1.92 16.76
C PRO A 489 -23.20 0.84 16.22
N ASN A 490 -24.49 1.16 16.18
CA ASN A 490 -25.40 0.51 15.26
C ASN A 490 -25.02 0.96 13.84
N PHE A 491 -24.52 0.06 13.00
CA PHE A 491 -24.04 0.41 11.65
C PHE A 491 -25.15 0.85 10.69
N GLU A 492 -26.40 0.39 10.91
CA GLU A 492 -27.55 0.86 10.14
C GLU A 492 -27.86 2.32 10.46
N ASP A 493 -27.87 2.71 11.74
CA ASP A 493 -28.10 4.09 12.15
C ASP A 493 -26.93 4.99 11.74
N LEU A 494 -25.69 4.50 11.83
CA LEU A 494 -24.52 5.20 11.33
C LEU A 494 -24.64 5.50 9.84
N ALA A 495 -25.04 4.53 9.02
CA ALA A 495 -25.23 4.73 7.59
C ALA A 495 -26.35 5.75 7.30
N LYS A 496 -27.45 5.73 8.06
CA LYS A 496 -28.52 6.73 7.97
C LYS A 496 -28.01 8.14 8.25
N VAL A 497 -27.23 8.32 9.33
CA VAL A 497 -26.64 9.62 9.71
C VAL A 497 -25.65 10.10 8.66
N ALA A 498 -24.82 9.21 8.11
CA ALA A 498 -23.89 9.52 7.03
C ALA A 498 -24.57 9.67 5.65
N LYS A 499 -25.88 9.41 5.54
CA LYS A 499 -26.67 9.45 4.30
C LYS A 499 -26.16 8.51 3.21
N ILE A 500 -25.63 7.35 3.58
CA ILE A 500 -25.18 6.32 2.66
C ILE A 500 -26.09 5.09 2.72
N LYS A 501 -26.00 4.22 1.71
CA LYS A 501 -26.78 2.98 1.68
C LYS A 501 -26.19 1.93 2.63
N TYR A 502 -27.05 1.06 3.14
CA TYR A 502 -26.69 0.02 4.08
C TYR A 502 -27.27 -1.33 3.68
N GLU A 503 -26.50 -2.39 3.89
CA GLU A 503 -26.90 -3.80 3.82
C GLU A 503 -26.27 -4.55 5.01
N ARG A 504 -26.96 -5.60 5.50
CA ARG A 504 -26.43 -6.44 6.57
C ARG A 504 -26.45 -7.91 6.16
N ILE A 505 -25.39 -8.64 6.47
CA ILE A 505 -25.19 -10.06 6.21
C ILE A 505 -25.13 -10.79 7.55
N ASP A 506 -26.14 -11.62 7.81
CA ASP A 506 -26.22 -12.47 9.01
C ASP A 506 -25.97 -13.96 8.69
N ASN A 507 -25.88 -14.33 7.41
CA ASN A 507 -25.59 -15.69 6.96
C ASN A 507 -24.65 -15.67 5.76
N ALA A 508 -23.67 -16.58 5.72
CA ALA A 508 -22.68 -16.66 4.63
C ALA A 508 -23.32 -16.75 3.23
N ASN A 509 -24.47 -17.43 3.09
CA ASN A 509 -25.18 -17.58 1.82
C ASN A 509 -25.78 -16.28 1.28
N GLU A 510 -25.88 -15.23 2.10
CA GLU A 510 -26.43 -13.93 1.70
C GLU A 510 -25.37 -13.04 1.03
N LEU A 511 -24.06 -13.34 1.23
CA LEU A 511 -22.96 -12.50 0.77
C LEU A 511 -23.10 -12.16 -0.72
N GLU A 512 -23.26 -13.16 -1.56
CA GLU A 512 -23.32 -12.96 -3.01
C GLU A 512 -24.45 -12.03 -3.43
N LYS A 513 -25.66 -12.26 -2.93
CA LYS A 513 -26.84 -11.46 -3.25
C LYS A 513 -26.68 -10.00 -2.80
N LYS A 514 -26.28 -9.80 -1.54
CA LYS A 514 -26.18 -8.46 -0.93
C LYS A 514 -25.01 -7.66 -1.47
N LEU A 515 -23.87 -8.32 -1.68
CA LEU A 515 -22.70 -7.65 -2.27
C LEU A 515 -22.93 -7.28 -3.75
N ASN A 516 -23.59 -8.16 -4.54
CA ASN A 516 -24.00 -7.83 -5.90
C ASN A 516 -24.94 -6.62 -5.98
N LYS A 517 -25.82 -6.45 -4.98
CA LYS A 517 -26.66 -5.27 -4.88
C LYS A 517 -25.84 -4.03 -4.54
N ALA A 518 -24.94 -4.13 -3.57
CA ALA A 518 -24.11 -3.02 -3.11
C ALA A 518 -23.16 -2.49 -4.20
N VAL A 519 -22.51 -3.37 -4.97
CA VAL A 519 -21.57 -2.99 -6.03
C VAL A 519 -22.23 -2.21 -7.17
N LYS A 520 -23.52 -2.41 -7.41
CA LYS A 520 -24.29 -1.70 -8.44
C LYS A 520 -24.73 -0.28 -8.04
N ILE A 521 -24.61 0.05 -6.77
CA ILE A 521 -24.96 1.38 -6.26
C ILE A 521 -23.78 2.32 -6.53
N LEU A 522 -24.03 3.47 -7.14
CA LEU A 522 -23.03 4.52 -7.28
C LEU A 522 -22.88 5.25 -5.95
N GLY A 523 -21.62 5.56 -5.60
CA GLY A 523 -21.28 6.18 -4.33
C GLY A 523 -21.05 5.17 -3.20
N PRO A 524 -20.83 5.66 -1.97
CA PRO A 524 -20.44 4.83 -0.84
C PRO A 524 -21.61 3.98 -0.32
N VAL A 525 -21.30 2.72 -0.01
CA VAL A 525 -22.25 1.76 0.59
C VAL A 525 -21.58 1.08 1.77
N LEU A 526 -22.28 0.97 2.90
CA LEU A 526 -21.82 0.21 4.04
C LEU A 526 -22.50 -1.18 4.02
N VAL A 527 -21.69 -2.23 4.01
CA VAL A 527 -22.14 -3.63 4.11
C VAL A 527 -21.56 -4.20 5.39
N GLU A 528 -22.42 -4.43 6.39
CA GLU A 528 -22.04 -5.07 7.64
C GLU A 528 -22.10 -6.58 7.51
N VAL A 529 -21.05 -7.28 7.89
CA VAL A 529 -21.06 -8.74 8.10
C VAL A 529 -21.06 -9.01 9.60
N ASN A 530 -22.16 -9.53 10.10
CA ASN A 530 -22.29 -9.95 11.50
C ASN A 530 -21.51 -11.26 11.71
N VAL A 531 -20.28 -11.15 12.14
CA VAL A 531 -19.36 -12.29 12.30
C VAL A 531 -19.93 -13.34 13.27
N HIS A 532 -20.59 -12.90 14.33
CA HIS A 532 -21.18 -13.83 15.31
C HIS A 532 -22.33 -14.69 14.73
N SER A 533 -23.11 -14.14 13.78
CA SER A 533 -24.19 -14.86 13.14
C SER A 533 -23.74 -15.71 11.95
N VAL A 534 -22.73 -15.25 11.20
CA VAL A 534 -22.16 -15.98 10.05
C VAL A 534 -21.43 -17.24 10.50
N GLY A 535 -20.71 -17.17 11.60
CA GLY A 535 -19.99 -18.29 12.20
C GLY A 535 -18.65 -17.86 12.78
N GLU A 536 -18.10 -18.71 13.64
CA GLU A 536 -16.79 -18.47 14.26
C GLU A 536 -15.69 -18.29 13.20
N MET A 537 -14.77 -17.36 13.47
CA MET A 537 -13.56 -17.24 12.68
C MET A 537 -12.70 -18.49 12.86
N PRO A 538 -12.21 -19.08 11.76
CA PRO A 538 -11.35 -20.25 11.84
C PRO A 538 -10.03 -19.89 12.54
N ARG A 539 -9.32 -20.91 13.03
CA ARG A 539 -7.95 -20.73 13.54
C ARG A 539 -6.99 -20.41 12.40
N TYR A 540 -5.90 -19.70 12.71
CA TYR A 540 -4.87 -19.42 11.73
C TYR A 540 -4.33 -20.70 11.09
N PHE A 541 -4.33 -20.77 9.77
CA PHE A 541 -3.65 -21.83 9.01
C PHE A 541 -2.12 -21.69 9.11
N ALA A 542 -1.64 -20.45 9.09
CA ALA A 542 -0.28 -20.09 9.42
C ALA A 542 -0.35 -18.99 10.48
N PRO A 543 -0.05 -19.27 11.74
CA PRO A 543 -0.14 -18.28 12.81
C PRO A 543 0.81 -17.10 12.53
N PRO A 544 0.46 -15.89 12.97
CA PRO A 544 1.33 -14.74 12.82
C PRO A 544 2.65 -14.95 13.57
N PRO A 545 3.75 -14.32 13.14
CA PRO A 545 5.09 -14.56 13.68
C PRO A 545 5.19 -14.47 15.21
N HIS A 546 4.49 -13.52 15.81
CA HIS A 546 4.47 -13.31 17.26
C HIS A 546 3.66 -14.37 18.05
N ALA A 547 2.92 -15.25 17.36
CA ALA A 547 2.17 -16.34 17.97
C ALA A 547 2.95 -17.68 18.01
N LEU A 548 4.20 -17.69 17.57
CA LEU A 548 5.02 -18.91 17.38
C LEU A 548 6.20 -19.02 18.35
N LYS A 549 6.34 -18.10 19.31
CA LYS A 549 7.42 -18.18 20.29
C LYS A 549 6.94 -18.95 21.52
N ASP A 550 6.97 -20.28 21.42
CA ASP A 550 7.17 -21.22 22.51
C ASP A 550 8.00 -22.40 22.02
#